data_3a00c013af4cbecb58a6cece8e6fc3c3
#
_entry.id   3a00c013af4cbecb58a6cece8e6fc3c3
#
_cell.length_a   1.000
_cell.length_b   1.000
_cell.length_c   1.000
_cell.angle_alpha   90.00
_cell.angle_beta   90.00
_cell.angle_gamma   90.00
#
_symmetry.space_group_name_H-M   'P 1'
#
loop_
_entity.id
_entity.type
_entity.pdbx_description
1 polymer ?
#
loop_
_entity_poly.entity_id
_entity_poly.type
_entity_poly.pdbx_seq_one_letter_code
_entity_poly.pdbx_strand_id
1 'polypeptide(L)'
;QQRSRCSLEKRLYKASYAQKEYEQVRSESRSGFALSEAELKQLDDVVSPLLKKGQSLHHIAVHHADELMKSERTLYTYTNNGLFTARNIDMPRTIRMRPRKNVSSKLKVDKSCRIGRDFHCFEIYMAEHPDASVRQLDSVEGIKGGAVLLTIHFVEQQLQLAFLRQHNDSQSVIDIFDRLYFELRMDIFIELFPVLLADNGSEFSNPSAIELDAQGNPRTRMFYCNPSAPYQKGSCENNHELIRRIIPKGTDLGRYSQEQIDLMMSHINSYSRKKL
;
A
#
# COMPACT_ATOMS: atom_id res chain seq x y z
N GLN A 1 -36.09 77.35 23.27
CA GLN A 1 -34.70 76.86 23.47
C GLN A 1 -34.36 75.93 22.35
N GLN A 2 -33.56 76.39 21.38
CA GLN A 2 -32.95 75.50 20.34
C GLN A 2 -31.86 74.64 21.00
N ARG A 3 -32.08 73.33 21.11
CA ARG A 3 -31.08 72.42 21.51
C ARG A 3 -30.01 72.32 20.37
N SER A 4 -28.78 72.84 20.59
CA SER A 4 -27.72 72.71 19.67
C SER A 4 -27.49 71.21 19.39
N ARG A 5 -27.56 70.78 18.13
CA ARG A 5 -27.21 69.42 17.76
C ARG A 5 -25.70 69.24 17.94
N CYS A 6 -25.31 68.33 18.84
CA CYS A 6 -23.92 67.92 19.01
C CYS A 6 -23.40 67.38 17.68
N SER A 7 -22.31 67.98 17.17
CA SER A 7 -21.66 67.56 15.91
C SER A 7 -20.69 66.39 16.09
N LEU A 8 -20.52 65.86 17.30
CA LEU A 8 -19.65 64.75 17.59
C LEU A 8 -20.32 63.42 17.26
N GLU A 9 -19.60 62.57 16.58
CA GLU A 9 -20.03 61.19 16.33
C GLU A 9 -20.29 60.45 17.64
N LYS A 10 -21.48 59.87 17.77
CA LYS A 10 -21.81 59.03 18.92
C LYS A 10 -21.24 57.64 18.70
N ARG A 11 -20.24 57.29 19.44
CA ARG A 11 -19.71 55.91 19.50
C ARG A 11 -20.48 55.12 20.57
N LEU A 12 -21.29 54.15 20.16
CA LEU A 12 -22.00 53.25 21.04
C LEU A 12 -21.23 51.93 21.16
N TYR A 13 -20.83 51.60 22.39
CA TYR A 13 -20.28 50.28 22.63
C TYR A 13 -21.36 49.21 22.59
N LYS A 14 -21.17 48.20 21.72
CA LYS A 14 -22.00 46.99 21.69
C LYS A 14 -21.11 45.80 21.90
N ALA A 15 -21.32 45.07 23.00
CA ALA A 15 -20.51 43.90 23.35
C ALA A 15 -20.43 42.84 22.23
N SER A 16 -21.57 42.61 21.55
CA SER A 16 -21.63 41.68 20.42
C SER A 16 -20.81 42.10 19.21
N TYR A 17 -20.68 43.43 18.98
CA TYR A 17 -19.84 43.94 17.90
C TYR A 17 -18.34 43.83 18.26
N ALA A 18 -18.00 44.24 19.48
CA ALA A 18 -16.63 44.14 19.98
C ALA A 18 -16.16 42.68 20.01
N GLN A 19 -17.02 41.74 20.37
CA GLN A 19 -16.69 40.31 20.34
C GLN A 19 -16.45 39.82 18.91
N LYS A 20 -17.31 40.19 17.96
CA LYS A 20 -17.11 39.84 16.54
C LYS A 20 -15.79 40.39 15.99
N GLU A 21 -15.48 41.66 16.28
CA GLU A 21 -14.26 42.32 15.84
C GLU A 21 -13.02 41.64 16.46
N TYR A 22 -13.09 41.31 17.75
CA TYR A 22 -12.05 40.55 18.42
C TYR A 22 -11.82 39.14 17.77
N GLU A 23 -12.90 38.41 17.52
CA GLU A 23 -12.84 37.11 16.88
C GLU A 23 -12.30 37.18 15.45
N GLN A 24 -12.71 38.22 14.70
CA GLN A 24 -12.21 38.47 13.37
C GLN A 24 -10.69 38.78 13.36
N VAL A 25 -10.25 39.74 14.19
CA VAL A 25 -8.81 40.07 14.33
C VAL A 25 -8.01 38.87 14.76
N ARG A 26 -8.54 38.07 15.70
CA ARG A 26 -7.88 36.85 16.18
C ARG A 26 -7.81 35.77 15.08
N SER A 27 -8.81 35.68 14.22
CA SER A 27 -8.83 34.77 13.09
C SER A 27 -7.85 35.23 11.99
N GLU A 28 -7.90 36.52 11.65
CA GLU A 28 -7.05 37.12 10.62
C GLU A 28 -5.57 37.10 10.99
N SER A 29 -5.24 37.37 12.27
CA SER A 29 -3.85 37.28 12.77
C SER A 29 -3.24 35.87 12.74
N ARG A 30 -4.08 34.84 12.63
CA ARG A 30 -3.68 33.43 12.51
C ARG A 30 -3.88 32.88 11.10
N SER A 31 -4.46 33.70 10.21
CA SER A 31 -4.64 33.32 8.80
C SER A 31 -3.32 33.44 8.04
N GLY A 32 -3.15 32.57 7.05
CA GLY A 32 -1.95 32.56 6.22
C GLY A 32 -0.89 31.55 6.68
N PHE A 33 0.23 31.59 6.01
CA PHE A 33 1.34 30.67 6.22
C PHE A 33 2.55 31.48 6.64
N ALA A 34 3.20 31.09 7.76
CA ALA A 34 4.44 31.70 8.23
C ALA A 34 5.62 31.17 7.37
N LEU A 35 5.66 31.60 6.10
CA LEU A 35 6.65 31.22 5.09
C LEU A 35 6.99 32.43 4.24
N SER A 36 8.29 32.64 4.01
CA SER A 36 8.76 33.57 2.96
C SER A 36 8.65 32.93 1.58
N GLU A 37 8.60 33.75 0.53
CA GLU A 37 8.60 33.24 -0.86
C GLU A 37 9.85 32.39 -1.16
N ALA A 38 11.00 32.75 -0.61
CA ALA A 38 12.25 32.00 -0.77
C ALA A 38 12.17 30.61 -0.13
N GLU A 39 11.66 30.51 1.10
CA GLU A 39 11.45 29.23 1.78
C GLU A 39 10.41 28.38 1.06
N LEU A 40 9.32 28.99 0.60
CA LEU A 40 8.30 28.28 -0.17
C LEU A 40 8.89 27.69 -1.45
N LYS A 41 9.70 28.45 -2.18
CA LYS A 41 10.36 27.99 -3.39
C LYS A 41 11.32 26.82 -3.12
N GLN A 42 12.13 26.91 -2.08
CA GLN A 42 13.02 25.82 -1.66
C GLN A 42 12.26 24.53 -1.34
N LEU A 43 11.16 24.64 -0.61
CA LEU A 43 10.30 23.48 -0.30
C LEU A 43 9.64 22.91 -1.57
N ASP A 44 9.18 23.77 -2.48
CA ASP A 44 8.55 23.37 -3.74
C ASP A 44 9.54 22.66 -4.68
N ASP A 45 10.76 23.14 -4.77
CA ASP A 45 11.83 22.56 -5.60
C ASP A 45 12.18 21.12 -5.16
N VAL A 46 11.98 20.77 -3.90
CA VAL A 46 12.18 19.41 -3.38
C VAL A 46 10.90 18.59 -3.46
N VAL A 47 9.79 19.11 -2.95
CA VAL A 47 8.55 18.34 -2.75
C VAL A 47 7.84 18.05 -4.08
N SER A 48 7.72 19.05 -4.96
CA SER A 48 6.91 18.91 -6.17
C SER A 48 7.43 17.90 -7.19
N PRO A 49 8.74 17.82 -7.49
CA PRO A 49 9.27 16.81 -8.39
C PRO A 49 9.09 15.39 -7.84
N LEU A 50 9.25 15.21 -6.54
CA LEU A 50 9.12 13.90 -5.87
C LEU A 50 7.66 13.44 -5.84
N LEU A 51 6.71 14.35 -5.53
CA LEU A 51 5.28 14.06 -5.61
C LEU A 51 4.85 13.66 -7.02
N LYS A 52 5.29 14.39 -8.06
CA LYS A 52 4.99 14.08 -9.45
C LYS A 52 5.59 12.74 -9.90
N LYS A 53 6.69 12.29 -9.27
CA LYS A 53 7.24 10.93 -9.44
C LYS A 53 6.43 9.85 -8.70
N GLY A 54 5.36 10.22 -7.97
CA GLY A 54 4.49 9.29 -7.26
C GLY A 54 4.91 8.94 -5.83
N GLN A 55 5.91 9.63 -5.27
CA GLN A 55 6.27 9.46 -3.86
C GLN A 55 5.19 10.06 -2.95
N SER A 56 4.97 9.46 -1.77
CA SER A 56 4.04 10.02 -0.77
C SER A 56 4.71 11.13 0.04
N LEU A 57 3.92 12.08 0.55
CA LEU A 57 4.43 13.12 1.45
C LEU A 57 5.09 12.55 2.71
N HIS A 58 4.62 11.40 3.20
CA HIS A 58 5.27 10.71 4.30
C HIS A 58 6.70 10.27 3.94
N HIS A 59 6.87 9.61 2.80
CA HIS A 59 8.19 9.17 2.34
C HIS A 59 9.13 10.36 2.15
N ILE A 60 8.65 11.44 1.51
CA ILE A 60 9.42 12.68 1.31
C ILE A 60 9.82 13.29 2.67
N ALA A 61 8.89 13.40 3.63
CA ALA A 61 9.16 13.97 4.94
C ALA A 61 10.20 13.18 5.75
N VAL A 62 10.24 11.85 5.59
CA VAL A 62 11.21 10.99 6.28
C VAL A 62 12.60 11.11 5.67
N HIS A 63 12.70 11.04 4.33
CA HIS A 63 14.00 11.00 3.65
C HIS A 63 14.65 12.38 3.44
N HIS A 64 13.87 13.45 3.49
CA HIS A 64 14.33 14.83 3.33
C HIS A 64 14.05 15.67 4.58
N ALA A 65 14.02 15.05 5.78
CA ALA A 65 13.69 15.72 7.04
C ALA A 65 14.59 16.92 7.33
N ASP A 66 15.90 16.76 7.16
CA ASP A 66 16.90 17.78 7.43
C ASP A 66 16.82 18.97 6.45
N GLU A 67 16.41 18.71 5.22
CA GLU A 67 16.30 19.70 4.15
C GLU A 67 14.98 20.48 4.25
N LEU A 68 13.89 19.79 4.55
CA LEU A 68 12.56 20.38 4.61
C LEU A 68 12.26 21.07 5.94
N MET A 69 12.78 20.54 7.04
CA MET A 69 12.54 21.03 8.40
C MET A 69 11.05 21.29 8.72
N LYS A 70 10.15 20.54 8.09
CA LYS A 70 8.70 20.65 8.21
C LYS A 70 8.08 19.28 8.49
N SER A 71 7.01 19.28 9.30
CA SER A 71 6.28 18.06 9.58
C SER A 71 5.49 17.57 8.36
N GLU A 72 5.26 16.27 8.28
CA GLU A 72 4.39 15.67 7.26
C GLU A 72 3.03 16.39 7.17
N ARG A 73 2.42 16.71 8.32
CA ARG A 73 1.14 17.42 8.39
C ARG A 73 1.21 18.81 7.75
N THR A 74 2.33 19.50 7.95
CA THR A 74 2.56 20.82 7.34
C THR A 74 2.63 20.71 5.81
N LEU A 75 3.34 19.71 5.29
CA LEU A 75 3.45 19.46 3.85
C LEU A 75 2.08 19.14 3.23
N TYR A 76 1.25 18.33 3.91
CA TYR A 76 -0.13 18.09 3.48
C TYR A 76 -0.95 19.39 3.44
N THR A 77 -0.81 20.24 4.45
CA THR A 77 -1.50 21.53 4.50
C THR A 77 -1.09 22.43 3.35
N TYR A 78 0.19 22.52 3.05
CA TYR A 78 0.70 23.35 1.95
C TYR A 78 0.24 22.82 0.58
N THR A 79 0.29 21.50 0.36
CA THR A 79 -0.19 20.87 -0.89
C THR A 79 -1.69 21.08 -1.08
N ASN A 80 -2.49 20.89 -0.01
CA ASN A 80 -3.95 21.04 -0.08
C ASN A 80 -4.39 22.49 -0.33
N ASN A 81 -3.61 23.46 0.14
CA ASN A 81 -3.87 24.88 -0.09
C ASN A 81 -3.23 25.41 -1.41
N GLY A 82 -2.62 24.52 -2.19
CA GLY A 82 -2.09 24.87 -3.50
C GLY A 82 -0.86 25.78 -3.49
N LEU A 83 -0.06 25.75 -2.39
CA LEU A 83 1.16 26.52 -2.25
C LEU A 83 2.30 25.97 -3.13
N PHE A 84 2.29 24.66 -3.39
CA PHE A 84 3.27 24.00 -4.24
C PHE A 84 2.83 23.93 -5.70
N THR A 85 3.81 23.79 -6.59
CA THR A 85 3.58 23.50 -8.01
C THR A 85 2.89 22.15 -8.23
N ALA A 86 3.21 21.14 -7.39
CA ALA A 86 2.46 19.91 -7.30
C ALA A 86 1.15 20.15 -6.57
N ARG A 87 0.08 19.54 -7.06
CA ARG A 87 -1.25 19.70 -6.54
C ARG A 87 -1.75 18.44 -5.86
N ASN A 88 -2.87 18.56 -5.18
CA ASN A 88 -3.55 17.47 -4.48
C ASN A 88 -3.78 16.24 -5.40
N ILE A 89 -4.03 16.46 -6.69
CA ILE A 89 -4.22 15.39 -7.68
C ILE A 89 -2.95 14.56 -7.92
N ASP A 90 -1.77 15.13 -7.69
CA ASP A 90 -0.49 14.44 -7.86
C ASP A 90 -0.17 13.52 -6.66
N MET A 91 -0.92 13.66 -5.56
CA MET A 91 -0.73 12.79 -4.40
C MET A 91 -1.21 11.37 -4.66
N PRO A 92 -0.45 10.35 -4.22
CA PRO A 92 -0.87 8.96 -4.31
C PRO A 92 -2.25 8.74 -3.64
N ARG A 93 -3.11 7.94 -4.25
CA ARG A 93 -4.45 7.56 -3.75
C ARG A 93 -5.50 8.66 -3.70
N THR A 94 -5.27 9.85 -4.22
CA THR A 94 -6.29 10.92 -4.22
C THR A 94 -7.48 10.57 -5.11
N ILE A 95 -7.24 9.88 -6.23
CA ILE A 95 -8.29 9.44 -7.16
C ILE A 95 -8.38 7.91 -7.14
N ARG A 96 -9.51 7.39 -6.69
CA ARG A 96 -9.87 5.97 -6.84
C ARG A 96 -11.00 5.84 -7.85
N MET A 97 -10.69 5.30 -9.03
CA MET A 97 -11.74 4.88 -9.96
C MET A 97 -12.43 3.62 -9.44
N ARG A 98 -13.77 3.62 -9.37
CA ARG A 98 -14.54 2.39 -9.12
C ARG A 98 -14.45 1.52 -10.38
N PRO A 99 -13.87 0.30 -10.28
CA PRO A 99 -13.88 -0.61 -11.42
C PRO A 99 -15.32 -0.97 -11.77
N ARG A 100 -15.64 -1.02 -13.07
CA ARG A 100 -16.92 -1.56 -13.54
C ARG A 100 -17.02 -3.02 -13.12
N LYS A 101 -18.14 -3.41 -12.51
CA LYS A 101 -18.42 -4.83 -12.19
C LYS A 101 -18.65 -5.57 -13.49
N ASN A 102 -17.62 -6.24 -14.00
CA ASN A 102 -17.82 -7.24 -15.06
C ASN A 102 -18.35 -8.51 -14.39
N VAL A 103 -19.54 -8.93 -14.79
CA VAL A 103 -20.08 -10.25 -14.45
C VAL A 103 -19.30 -11.25 -15.29
N SER A 104 -18.23 -11.81 -14.76
CA SER A 104 -17.55 -12.94 -15.40
C SER A 104 -18.30 -14.22 -15.09
N SER A 105 -18.54 -15.06 -16.11
CA SER A 105 -18.97 -16.44 -15.92
C SER A 105 -17.90 -17.18 -15.10
N LYS A 106 -18.22 -17.49 -13.84
CA LYS A 106 -17.30 -18.19 -12.95
C LYS A 106 -17.20 -19.65 -13.43
N LEU A 107 -16.06 -20.03 -13.98
CA LEU A 107 -15.71 -21.44 -14.12
C LEU A 107 -15.70 -22.07 -12.72
N LYS A 108 -16.37 -23.23 -12.58
CA LYS A 108 -16.36 -23.99 -11.33
C LYS A 108 -14.97 -24.63 -11.20
N VAL A 109 -14.14 -24.09 -10.33
CA VAL A 109 -12.87 -24.72 -9.94
C VAL A 109 -13.17 -25.82 -8.92
N ASP A 110 -12.52 -26.97 -9.06
CA ASP A 110 -12.57 -28.03 -8.05
C ASP A 110 -12.03 -27.47 -6.71
N LYS A 111 -12.80 -27.67 -5.66
CA LYS A 111 -12.47 -27.17 -4.31
C LYS A 111 -12.00 -28.27 -3.35
N SER A 112 -11.90 -29.51 -3.82
CA SER A 112 -11.52 -30.66 -3.00
C SER A 112 -10.15 -30.47 -2.34
N CYS A 113 -9.21 -29.82 -3.05
CA CYS A 113 -7.87 -29.49 -2.52
C CYS A 113 -7.87 -28.58 -1.30
N ARG A 114 -9.01 -27.92 -0.98
CA ARG A 114 -9.16 -26.96 0.12
C ARG A 114 -9.77 -27.55 1.38
N ILE A 115 -10.17 -28.83 1.34
CA ILE A 115 -10.73 -29.53 2.50
C ILE A 115 -9.64 -29.60 3.58
N GLY A 116 -9.96 -29.13 4.80
CA GLY A 116 -9.02 -29.06 5.92
C GLY A 116 -7.94 -27.97 5.79
N ARG A 117 -8.11 -27.01 4.82
CA ARG A 117 -7.21 -25.90 4.58
C ARG A 117 -7.93 -24.55 4.45
N ASP A 118 -9.18 -24.49 4.90
CA ASP A 118 -9.95 -23.24 4.90
C ASP A 118 -9.44 -22.26 5.99
N PHE A 119 -9.98 -21.05 5.98
CA PHE A 119 -9.53 -20.00 6.90
C PHE A 119 -9.81 -20.35 8.37
N HIS A 120 -10.85 -21.11 8.66
CA HIS A 120 -11.13 -21.58 10.01
C HIS A 120 -10.05 -22.57 10.49
N CYS A 121 -9.62 -23.50 9.63
CA CYS A 121 -8.49 -24.39 9.91
C CYS A 121 -7.19 -23.61 10.13
N PHE A 122 -6.99 -22.53 9.38
CA PHE A 122 -5.87 -21.59 9.59
C PHE A 122 -5.93 -20.96 10.99
N GLU A 123 -7.08 -20.44 11.41
CA GLU A 123 -7.23 -19.83 12.74
C GLU A 123 -6.93 -20.83 13.87
N ILE A 124 -7.41 -22.07 13.75
CA ILE A 124 -7.12 -23.14 14.72
C ILE A 124 -5.60 -23.42 14.74
N TYR A 125 -5.00 -23.60 13.56
CA TYR A 125 -3.57 -23.89 13.46
C TYR A 125 -2.71 -22.77 14.06
N MET A 126 -3.05 -21.52 13.81
CA MET A 126 -2.33 -20.37 14.39
C MET A 126 -2.52 -20.25 15.90
N ALA A 127 -3.67 -20.68 16.43
CA ALA A 127 -3.90 -20.72 17.88
C ALA A 127 -3.03 -21.80 18.57
N GLU A 128 -2.76 -22.90 17.88
CA GLU A 128 -1.88 -23.98 18.37
C GLU A 128 -0.38 -23.65 18.16
N HIS A 129 -0.07 -22.77 17.19
CA HIS A 129 1.30 -22.38 16.81
C HIS A 129 1.44 -20.86 16.77
N PRO A 130 1.37 -20.16 17.92
CA PRO A 130 1.34 -18.70 17.97
C PRO A 130 2.61 -18.02 17.44
N ASP A 131 3.74 -18.74 17.48
CA ASP A 131 5.03 -18.24 17.01
C ASP A 131 5.26 -18.49 15.50
N ALA A 132 4.33 -19.16 14.81
CA ALA A 132 4.47 -19.45 13.40
C ALA A 132 4.22 -18.20 12.55
N SER A 133 5.21 -17.81 11.76
CA SER A 133 5.12 -16.66 10.86
C SER A 133 4.27 -16.98 9.62
N VAL A 134 3.42 -16.04 9.20
CA VAL A 134 2.53 -16.20 8.04
C VAL A 134 3.09 -15.53 6.80
N ARG A 135 3.11 -16.25 5.68
CA ARG A 135 3.44 -15.70 4.36
C ARG A 135 2.18 -15.64 3.51
N GLN A 136 1.82 -14.44 3.06
CA GLN A 136 0.65 -14.25 2.19
C GLN A 136 1.07 -14.39 0.73
N LEU A 137 0.38 -15.27 0.02
CA LEU A 137 0.57 -15.53 -1.41
C LEU A 137 -0.52 -14.84 -2.23
N ASP A 138 -0.11 -14.26 -3.36
CA ASP A 138 -1.06 -13.70 -4.33
C ASP A 138 -0.43 -13.64 -5.72
N SER A 139 -1.26 -13.45 -6.75
CA SER A 139 -0.82 -13.29 -8.12
C SER A 139 -1.14 -11.91 -8.67
N VAL A 140 -0.16 -11.27 -9.32
CA VAL A 140 -0.36 -9.98 -9.97
C VAL A 140 -0.36 -10.19 -11.49
N GLU A 141 -1.54 -10.15 -12.10
CA GLU A 141 -1.70 -10.28 -13.55
C GLU A 141 -1.44 -8.93 -14.25
N GLY A 142 -0.72 -8.96 -15.36
CA GLY A 142 -0.58 -7.85 -16.29
C GLY A 142 -1.72 -7.83 -17.30
N ILE A 143 -1.45 -8.36 -18.49
CA ILE A 143 -2.46 -8.66 -19.51
C ILE A 143 -3.04 -10.05 -19.24
N LYS A 144 -4.31 -10.23 -19.59
CA LYS A 144 -4.99 -11.53 -19.40
C LYS A 144 -4.35 -12.60 -20.30
N GLY A 145 -3.93 -13.70 -19.67
CA GLY A 145 -3.28 -14.82 -20.36
C GLY A 145 -1.79 -14.60 -20.70
N GLY A 146 -1.20 -13.50 -20.26
CA GLY A 146 0.24 -13.24 -20.34
C GLY A 146 0.98 -13.65 -19.08
N ALA A 147 2.24 -13.24 -18.99
CA ALA A 147 3.07 -13.46 -17.82
C ALA A 147 2.47 -12.81 -16.54
N VAL A 148 2.72 -13.44 -15.40
CA VAL A 148 2.18 -13.03 -14.09
C VAL A 148 3.29 -13.02 -13.04
N LEU A 149 3.11 -12.26 -11.97
CA LEU A 149 3.99 -12.32 -10.80
C LEU A 149 3.33 -13.18 -9.71
N LEU A 150 4.07 -14.13 -9.15
CA LEU A 150 3.78 -14.66 -7.83
C LEU A 150 4.37 -13.71 -6.80
N THR A 151 3.56 -13.22 -5.88
CA THR A 151 4.03 -12.40 -4.77
C THR A 151 3.97 -13.18 -3.46
N ILE A 152 5.04 -13.11 -2.68
CA ILE A 152 5.15 -13.71 -1.35
C ILE A 152 5.38 -12.56 -0.37
N HIS A 153 4.40 -12.28 0.48
CA HIS A 153 4.46 -11.20 1.44
C HIS A 153 4.74 -11.71 2.86
N PHE A 154 5.81 -11.26 3.44
CA PHE A 154 6.24 -11.47 4.82
C PHE A 154 5.54 -10.42 5.69
N VAL A 155 4.47 -10.82 6.37
CA VAL A 155 3.55 -9.88 7.04
C VAL A 155 4.24 -9.08 8.16
N GLU A 156 5.04 -9.75 8.97
CA GLU A 156 5.71 -9.16 10.13
C GLU A 156 6.83 -8.19 9.71
N GLN A 157 7.62 -8.60 8.71
CA GLN A 157 8.74 -7.82 8.19
C GLN A 157 8.32 -6.78 7.16
N GLN A 158 7.04 -6.79 6.74
CA GLN A 158 6.53 -5.94 5.66
C GLN A 158 7.33 -6.06 4.35
N LEU A 159 8.06 -7.17 4.20
CA LEU A 159 8.86 -7.51 3.03
C LEU A 159 7.99 -8.25 2.02
N GLN A 160 8.17 -7.96 0.74
CA GLN A 160 7.50 -8.69 -0.33
C GLN A 160 8.51 -9.12 -1.40
N LEU A 161 8.46 -10.38 -1.77
CA LEU A 161 9.16 -10.94 -2.93
C LEU A 161 8.18 -11.04 -4.10
N ALA A 162 8.70 -11.00 -5.32
CA ALA A 162 7.92 -11.22 -6.54
C ALA A 162 8.70 -12.05 -7.54
N PHE A 163 8.07 -13.10 -8.06
CA PHE A 163 8.66 -14.03 -9.02
C PHE A 163 7.89 -13.99 -10.33
N LEU A 164 8.58 -13.75 -11.43
CA LEU A 164 8.00 -13.72 -12.77
C LEU A 164 7.69 -15.14 -13.24
N ARG A 165 6.45 -15.38 -13.66
CA ARG A 165 5.98 -16.66 -14.22
C ARG A 165 5.40 -16.42 -15.62
N GLN A 166 5.69 -17.31 -16.56
CA GLN A 166 5.20 -17.21 -17.93
C GLN A 166 3.71 -17.56 -18.03
N HIS A 167 3.21 -18.43 -17.17
CA HIS A 167 1.83 -18.91 -17.15
C HIS A 167 1.22 -18.79 -15.76
N ASN A 168 -0.08 -18.54 -15.69
CA ASN A 168 -0.83 -18.53 -14.44
C ASN A 168 -1.42 -19.90 -14.13
N ASP A 169 -0.57 -20.86 -13.84
CA ASP A 169 -0.92 -22.24 -13.50
C ASP A 169 -0.30 -22.68 -12.17
N SER A 170 -0.72 -23.84 -11.67
CA SER A 170 -0.23 -24.38 -10.40
C SER A 170 1.19 -24.90 -10.50
N GLN A 171 1.60 -25.40 -11.65
CA GLN A 171 2.95 -25.95 -11.83
C GLN A 171 4.01 -24.87 -11.68
N SER A 172 3.81 -23.69 -12.28
CA SER A 172 4.77 -22.60 -12.17
C SER A 172 4.92 -22.04 -10.73
N VAL A 173 3.89 -22.20 -9.88
CA VAL A 173 4.00 -21.90 -8.44
C VAL A 173 4.84 -22.96 -7.73
N ILE A 174 4.58 -24.22 -8.00
CA ILE A 174 5.33 -25.37 -7.44
C ILE A 174 6.82 -25.24 -7.79
N ASP A 175 7.14 -24.98 -9.05
CA ASP A 175 8.51 -24.83 -9.54
C ASP A 175 9.28 -23.72 -8.79
N ILE A 176 8.60 -22.62 -8.43
CA ILE A 176 9.21 -21.56 -7.62
C ILE A 176 9.50 -22.04 -6.19
N PHE A 177 8.55 -22.75 -5.55
CA PHE A 177 8.76 -23.27 -4.20
C PHE A 177 9.82 -24.38 -4.17
N ASP A 178 9.89 -25.22 -5.19
CA ASP A 178 10.91 -26.25 -5.34
C ASP A 178 12.31 -25.64 -5.51
N ARG A 179 12.41 -24.59 -6.36
CA ARG A 179 13.66 -23.83 -6.52
C ARG A 179 14.09 -23.19 -5.21
N LEU A 180 13.17 -22.49 -4.50
CA LEU A 180 13.47 -21.85 -3.21
C LEU A 180 13.90 -22.89 -2.16
N TYR A 181 13.25 -24.05 -2.14
CA TYR A 181 13.60 -25.14 -1.23
C TYR A 181 15.02 -25.68 -1.49
N PHE A 182 15.39 -25.80 -2.76
CA PHE A 182 16.72 -26.25 -3.15
C PHE A 182 17.81 -25.21 -2.86
N GLU A 183 17.55 -23.92 -3.18
CA GLU A 183 18.52 -22.83 -3.03
C GLU A 183 18.75 -22.45 -1.56
N LEU A 184 17.71 -22.45 -0.72
CA LEU A 184 17.76 -22.00 0.67
C LEU A 184 18.19 -23.10 1.66
N ARG A 185 18.27 -24.35 1.25
CA ARG A 185 18.36 -25.52 2.16
C ARG A 185 17.07 -25.73 2.96
N MET A 186 16.84 -26.98 3.32
CA MET A 186 15.61 -27.43 3.97
C MET A 186 15.30 -26.70 5.29
N ASP A 187 16.30 -26.59 6.16
CA ASP A 187 16.18 -25.96 7.48
C ASP A 187 15.75 -24.49 7.38
N ILE A 188 16.43 -23.72 6.52
CA ILE A 188 16.13 -22.31 6.30
C ILE A 188 14.77 -22.12 5.62
N PHE A 189 14.44 -22.99 4.66
CA PHE A 189 13.15 -22.91 3.98
C PHE A 189 11.97 -23.11 4.94
N ILE A 190 12.03 -24.12 5.82
CA ILE A 190 10.99 -24.42 6.81
C ILE A 190 10.83 -23.23 7.79
N GLU A 191 11.93 -22.63 8.21
CA GLU A 191 11.90 -21.44 9.08
C GLU A 191 11.28 -20.21 8.37
N LEU A 192 11.64 -19.98 7.10
CA LEU A 192 11.15 -18.84 6.34
C LEU A 192 9.71 -18.99 5.87
N PHE A 193 9.23 -20.20 5.60
CA PHE A 193 7.92 -20.48 5.02
C PHE A 193 7.09 -21.49 5.87
N PRO A 194 6.94 -21.28 7.18
CA PRO A 194 6.23 -22.24 8.02
C PRO A 194 4.75 -22.33 7.68
N VAL A 195 4.10 -21.19 7.36
CA VAL A 195 2.67 -21.12 7.03
C VAL A 195 2.45 -20.23 5.81
N LEU A 196 1.72 -20.73 4.84
CA LEU A 196 1.33 -20.04 3.62
C LEU A 196 -0.18 -19.77 3.64
N LEU A 197 -0.57 -18.53 3.37
CA LEU A 197 -1.97 -18.13 3.24
C LEU A 197 -2.22 -17.58 1.83
N ALA A 198 -2.96 -18.34 1.01
CA ALA A 198 -3.28 -17.97 -0.36
C ALA A 198 -4.74 -17.53 -0.53
N ASP A 199 -5.06 -16.94 -1.67
CA ASP A 199 -6.44 -16.78 -2.10
C ASP A 199 -6.98 -18.07 -2.75
N ASN A 200 -8.18 -17.98 -3.31
CA ASN A 200 -8.83 -19.10 -3.97
C ASN A 200 -8.49 -19.19 -5.47
N GLY A 201 -7.32 -18.73 -5.90
CA GLY A 201 -6.87 -18.80 -7.29
C GLY A 201 -6.64 -20.24 -7.76
N SER A 202 -6.77 -20.46 -9.09
CA SER A 202 -6.53 -21.77 -9.70
C SER A 202 -5.06 -22.17 -9.66
N GLU A 203 -4.16 -21.22 -9.59
CA GLU A 203 -2.71 -21.40 -9.46
C GLU A 203 -2.32 -22.02 -8.11
N PHE A 204 -3.19 -21.96 -7.13
CA PHE A 204 -2.99 -22.56 -5.81
C PHE A 204 -3.80 -23.86 -5.62
N SER A 205 -4.20 -24.52 -6.72
CA SER A 205 -5.07 -25.72 -6.67
C SER A 205 -4.35 -27.02 -6.30
N ASN A 206 -3.02 -27.01 -6.21
CA ASN A 206 -2.26 -28.18 -5.79
C ASN A 206 -1.41 -27.91 -4.53
N PRO A 207 -2.05 -27.73 -3.36
CA PRO A 207 -1.36 -27.43 -2.12
C PRO A 207 -0.42 -28.55 -1.68
N SER A 208 -0.75 -29.80 -1.92
CA SER A 208 0.08 -30.95 -1.50
C SER A 208 1.46 -30.94 -2.12
N ALA A 209 1.59 -30.54 -3.40
CA ALA A 209 2.89 -30.40 -4.06
C ALA A 209 3.71 -29.20 -3.53
N ILE A 210 3.07 -28.21 -2.94
CA ILE A 210 3.76 -27.08 -2.27
C ILE A 210 4.15 -27.48 -0.85
N GLU A 211 3.30 -28.21 -0.12
CA GLU A 211 3.48 -28.60 1.27
C GLU A 211 4.54 -29.71 1.46
N LEU A 212 4.70 -30.58 0.48
CA LEU A 212 5.59 -31.74 0.55
C LEU A 212 6.81 -31.57 -0.35
N ASP A 213 7.93 -32.11 0.08
CA ASP A 213 9.13 -32.25 -0.76
C ASP A 213 9.01 -33.48 -1.73
N ALA A 214 10.02 -33.69 -2.56
CA ALA A 214 10.05 -34.79 -3.50
C ALA A 214 10.08 -36.19 -2.82
N GLN A 215 10.41 -36.26 -1.54
CA GLN A 215 10.42 -37.45 -0.71
C GLN A 215 9.12 -37.65 0.09
N GLY A 216 8.20 -36.67 0.02
CA GLY A 216 6.93 -36.68 0.75
C GLY A 216 7.03 -36.15 2.17
N ASN A 217 8.16 -35.50 2.56
CA ASN A 217 8.28 -34.89 3.88
C ASN A 217 7.62 -33.51 3.88
N PRO A 218 6.94 -33.12 4.98
CA PRO A 218 6.34 -31.79 5.10
C PRO A 218 7.43 -30.69 5.13
N ARG A 219 7.28 -29.65 4.29
CA ARG A 219 8.17 -28.47 4.25
C ARG A 219 7.47 -27.15 4.56
N THR A 220 6.16 -27.10 4.44
CA THR A 220 5.34 -25.93 4.76
C THR A 220 3.89 -26.36 5.00
N ARG A 221 3.04 -25.44 5.49
CA ARG A 221 1.60 -25.66 5.63
C ARG A 221 0.83 -24.59 4.87
N MET A 222 -0.13 -24.98 4.05
CA MET A 222 -0.89 -24.06 3.21
C MET A 222 -2.35 -23.96 3.59
N PHE A 223 -2.86 -22.72 3.66
CA PHE A 223 -4.26 -22.42 3.94
C PHE A 223 -4.82 -21.41 2.92
N TYR A 224 -6.16 -21.32 2.89
CA TYR A 224 -6.87 -20.45 1.95
C TYR A 224 -7.76 -19.43 2.68
N CYS A 225 -7.75 -18.20 2.17
CA CYS A 225 -8.70 -17.18 2.61
C CYS A 225 -10.14 -17.54 2.22
N ASN A 226 -11.10 -17.02 2.94
CA ASN A 226 -12.49 -17.12 2.57
C ASN A 226 -12.77 -16.38 1.25
N PRO A 227 -13.67 -16.88 0.41
CA PRO A 227 -14.06 -16.18 -0.80
C PRO A 227 -14.60 -14.77 -0.50
N SER A 228 -14.12 -13.77 -1.24
CA SER A 228 -14.53 -12.36 -1.10
C SER A 228 -14.23 -11.74 0.27
N ALA A 229 -13.19 -12.20 0.96
CA ALA A 229 -12.72 -11.69 2.25
C ALA A 229 -11.35 -10.98 2.12
N PRO A 230 -11.27 -9.81 1.45
CA PRO A 230 -9.99 -9.13 1.19
C PRO A 230 -9.29 -8.70 2.48
N TYR A 231 -10.02 -8.45 3.57
CA TYR A 231 -9.46 -8.07 4.86
C TYR A 231 -8.51 -9.12 5.46
N GLN A 232 -8.64 -10.38 5.05
CA GLN A 232 -7.78 -11.48 5.51
C GLN A 232 -6.35 -11.40 4.92
N LYS A 233 -6.15 -10.66 3.81
CA LYS A 233 -4.86 -10.41 3.14
C LYS A 233 -4.58 -8.91 2.91
N GLY A 234 -5.11 -8.03 3.74
CA GLY A 234 -5.02 -6.57 3.54
C GLY A 234 -3.58 -6.04 3.43
N SER A 235 -2.62 -6.69 4.04
CA SER A 235 -1.20 -6.31 3.96
C SER A 235 -0.62 -6.52 2.56
N CYS A 236 -0.92 -7.66 1.94
CA CYS A 236 -0.51 -7.98 0.58
C CYS A 236 -1.14 -7.04 -0.46
N GLU A 237 -2.43 -6.73 -0.31
CA GLU A 237 -3.14 -5.81 -1.21
C GLU A 237 -2.53 -4.40 -1.22
N ASN A 238 -2.10 -3.89 -0.07
CA ASN A 238 -1.43 -2.60 0.01
C ASN A 238 -0.11 -2.57 -0.80
N ASN A 239 0.64 -3.67 -0.78
CA ASN A 239 1.87 -3.79 -1.55
C ASN A 239 1.59 -3.91 -3.05
N HIS A 240 0.51 -4.57 -3.44
CA HIS A 240 0.08 -4.63 -4.84
C HIS A 240 -0.23 -3.24 -5.41
N GLU A 241 -0.76 -2.31 -4.59
CA GLU A 241 -0.93 -0.93 -5.04
C GLU A 241 0.43 -0.27 -5.38
N LEU A 242 1.51 -0.57 -4.66
CA LEU A 242 2.85 -0.06 -4.97
C LEU A 242 3.38 -0.66 -6.27
N ILE A 243 3.22 -1.98 -6.48
CA ILE A 243 3.54 -2.62 -7.76
C ILE A 243 2.77 -1.96 -8.90
N ARG A 244 1.46 -1.71 -8.71
CA ARG A 244 0.59 -1.10 -9.73
C ARG A 244 0.91 0.36 -10.06
N ARG A 245 1.64 1.07 -9.22
CA ARG A 245 2.17 2.41 -9.54
C ARG A 245 3.34 2.35 -10.52
N ILE A 246 4.14 1.30 -10.45
CA ILE A 246 5.30 1.11 -11.32
C ILE A 246 4.86 0.38 -12.59
N ILE A 247 4.09 -0.69 -12.43
CA ILE A 247 3.56 -1.51 -13.52
C ILE A 247 2.02 -1.43 -13.50
N PRO A 248 1.41 -0.53 -14.28
CA PRO A 248 -0.04 -0.38 -14.35
C PRO A 248 -0.74 -1.67 -14.81
N LYS A 249 -2.01 -1.82 -14.44
CA LYS A 249 -2.84 -2.93 -14.92
C LYS A 249 -2.97 -2.89 -16.44
N GLY A 250 -2.81 -4.04 -17.08
CA GLY A 250 -2.82 -4.17 -18.55
C GLY A 250 -1.45 -4.07 -19.19
N THR A 251 -0.36 -3.87 -18.41
CA THR A 251 1.01 -3.96 -18.91
C THR A 251 1.40 -5.41 -19.14
N ASP A 252 2.10 -5.69 -20.21
CA ASP A 252 2.67 -7.01 -20.49
C ASP A 252 3.88 -7.24 -19.59
N LEU A 253 3.73 -8.16 -18.62
CA LEU A 253 4.80 -8.52 -17.68
C LEU A 253 5.91 -9.35 -18.34
N GLY A 254 5.65 -10.01 -19.47
CA GLY A 254 6.66 -10.75 -20.21
C GLY A 254 7.77 -9.91 -20.82
N ARG A 255 7.63 -8.58 -20.77
CA ARG A 255 8.67 -7.62 -21.21
C ARG A 255 9.76 -7.40 -20.18
N TYR A 256 9.55 -7.83 -18.94
CA TYR A 256 10.50 -7.65 -17.84
C TYR A 256 11.29 -8.91 -17.59
N SER A 257 12.56 -8.75 -17.19
CA SER A 257 13.36 -9.85 -16.64
C SER A 257 13.11 -9.99 -15.13
N GLN A 258 13.51 -11.12 -14.54
CA GLN A 258 13.43 -11.30 -13.08
C GLN A 258 14.26 -10.24 -12.36
N GLU A 259 15.46 -9.89 -12.85
CA GLU A 259 16.31 -8.87 -12.23
C GLU A 259 15.63 -7.48 -12.20
N GLN A 260 14.86 -7.14 -13.22
CA GLN A 260 14.08 -5.90 -13.24
C GLN A 260 12.94 -5.93 -12.21
N ILE A 261 12.30 -7.10 -12.03
CA ILE A 261 11.30 -7.30 -10.98
C ILE A 261 11.94 -7.21 -9.60
N ASP A 262 13.11 -7.82 -9.40
CA ASP A 262 13.85 -7.79 -8.13
C ASP A 262 14.29 -6.36 -7.77
N LEU A 263 14.75 -5.58 -8.76
CA LEU A 263 15.05 -4.15 -8.58
C LEU A 263 13.80 -3.36 -8.19
N MET A 264 12.67 -3.59 -8.85
CA MET A 264 11.39 -2.98 -8.48
C MET A 264 11.00 -3.33 -7.05
N MET A 265 11.12 -4.59 -6.66
CA MET A 265 10.78 -5.03 -5.31
C MET A 265 11.74 -4.47 -4.27
N SER A 266 13.01 -4.31 -4.57
CA SER A 266 13.97 -3.61 -3.71
C SER A 266 13.53 -2.17 -3.41
N HIS A 267 13.11 -1.42 -4.42
CA HIS A 267 12.55 -0.07 -4.24
C HIS A 267 11.25 -0.06 -3.42
N ILE A 268 10.35 -1.03 -3.67
CA ILE A 268 9.10 -1.15 -2.91
C ILE A 268 9.37 -1.49 -1.44
N ASN A 269 10.32 -2.39 -1.18
CA ASN A 269 10.66 -2.84 0.17
C ASN A 269 11.40 -1.76 0.97
N SER A 270 12.20 -0.92 0.32
CA SER A 270 12.89 0.22 0.95
C SER A 270 11.98 1.44 1.14
N TYR A 271 10.73 1.40 0.67
CA TYR A 271 9.81 2.52 0.76
C TYR A 271 9.30 2.72 2.20
N SER A 272 9.51 3.92 2.77
CA SER A 272 9.11 4.24 4.14
C SER A 272 7.60 4.13 4.35
N ARG A 273 7.20 3.40 5.39
CA ARG A 273 5.81 3.14 5.76
C ARG A 273 5.59 3.48 7.23
N LYS A 274 4.41 4.00 7.57
CA LYS A 274 4.06 4.37 8.96
C LYS A 274 4.04 3.20 9.96
N LYS A 275 4.07 1.95 9.48
CA LYS A 275 4.03 0.75 10.31
C LYS A 275 5.40 0.08 10.50
N LEU A 276 6.45 0.65 9.90
CA LEU A 276 7.84 0.20 10.07
C LEU A 276 8.59 1.10 11.01
#